data_818b8fd6cd1a7fa442beea82a059003e
#
_entry.id   818b8fd6cd1a7fa442beea82a059003e
#
_cell.length_a   1.000
_cell.length_b   1.000
_cell.length_c   1.000
_cell.angle_alpha   90.00
_cell.angle_beta   90.00
_cell.angle_gamma   90.00
#
_symmetry.space_group_name_H-M   'P 1'
#
loop_
_entity.id
_entity.type
_entity.pdbx_description
1 polymer ?
#
loop_
_entity_poly.entity_id
_entity_poly.type
_entity_poly.pdbx_seq_one_letter_code
_entity_poly.pdbx_strand_id
1 'polypeptide(L)'
;MILHELVSYEVLRLIWWALMGVLLIGYAVTDGFDLGIGTLLPFVSRTDIERRTVINTIGPIWEGNQVWLILGGGAIFAAWPQLYAVSFSGFYLAMFAILFAFILRPVAFKFRSKREDPAWRSRWDAVLFMAGLLPSIIFGVAVGNVLQGVPFHIGEDMQIFYEGTFLGLLNPFGLLCGLVSLAMLVMHGASWLQLKTSGIVAERARRFGIVAAILTVVLYAVAGVVLAHLVNGYVITSNLPTDGVSNPLLKTVSTQADAWFANYAAHPLLWAVPAVGLAGPLLAALCLAGRRPLAALLTGGLGIAGIIGSVGASMFPFILPSSSMPAASLTVWDSSSSHLTLFIMLISAAIFMPIILTYTSWVFTVLRGKVDADDIRKGKGHAY
;
A
#
# COMPACT_ATOMS: atom_id res chain seq x y z
N MET A 1 -3.97 -34.67 -20.83
CA MET A 1 -4.61 -33.62 -20.00
C MET A 1 -3.54 -32.54 -19.81
N ILE A 2 -3.78 -31.34 -20.30
CA ILE A 2 -2.81 -30.25 -20.17
C ILE A 2 -2.97 -29.69 -18.76
N LEU A 3 -1.91 -29.65 -17.97
CA LEU A 3 -1.96 -29.37 -16.51
C LEU A 3 -2.66 -28.02 -16.17
N HIS A 4 -2.55 -27.00 -17.04
CA HIS A 4 -3.17 -25.69 -16.78
C HIS A 4 -4.69 -25.70 -16.97
N GLU A 5 -5.28 -26.72 -17.60
CA GLU A 5 -6.74 -26.88 -17.74
C GLU A 5 -7.40 -27.36 -16.45
N LEU A 6 -6.60 -27.74 -15.40
CA LEU A 6 -7.15 -28.13 -14.09
C LEU A 6 -7.86 -26.98 -13.36
N VAL A 7 -7.50 -25.73 -13.69
CA VAL A 7 -8.12 -24.53 -13.13
C VAL A 7 -8.59 -23.67 -14.28
N SER A 8 -9.86 -23.31 -14.32
CA SER A 8 -10.42 -22.49 -15.41
C SER A 8 -9.74 -21.11 -15.46
N TYR A 9 -9.69 -20.51 -16.64
CA TYR A 9 -9.06 -19.22 -16.85
C TYR A 9 -9.70 -18.10 -16.01
N GLU A 10 -11.04 -18.13 -15.90
CA GLU A 10 -11.79 -17.24 -15.04
C GLU A 10 -11.35 -17.32 -13.58
N VAL A 11 -11.24 -18.53 -13.04
CA VAL A 11 -10.82 -18.76 -11.65
C VAL A 11 -9.39 -18.30 -11.42
N LEU A 12 -8.48 -18.50 -12.38
CA LEU A 12 -7.11 -18.00 -12.27
C LEU A 12 -7.05 -16.47 -12.23
N ARG A 13 -7.85 -15.78 -13.03
CA ARG A 13 -7.98 -14.32 -13.01
C ARG A 13 -8.45 -13.81 -11.65
N LEU A 14 -9.44 -14.45 -11.06
CA LEU A 14 -9.94 -14.13 -9.71
C LEU A 14 -8.90 -14.40 -8.62
N ILE A 15 -8.21 -15.54 -8.68
CA ILE A 15 -7.14 -15.87 -7.74
C ILE A 15 -6.05 -14.79 -7.80
N TRP A 16 -5.61 -14.41 -9.00
CA TRP A 16 -4.57 -13.40 -9.14
C TRP A 16 -5.02 -12.01 -8.69
N TRP A 17 -6.28 -11.65 -8.94
CA TRP A 17 -6.84 -10.42 -8.40
C TRP A 17 -6.83 -10.41 -6.86
N ALA A 18 -7.25 -11.50 -6.23
CA ALA A 18 -7.20 -11.63 -4.78
C ALA A 18 -5.75 -11.63 -4.23
N LEU A 19 -4.83 -12.35 -4.88
CA LEU A 19 -3.41 -12.37 -4.51
C LEU A 19 -2.78 -10.99 -4.65
N MET A 20 -3.16 -10.21 -5.66
CA MET A 20 -2.71 -8.82 -5.80
C MET A 20 -3.17 -7.98 -4.61
N GLY A 21 -4.43 -8.10 -4.19
CA GLY A 21 -4.92 -7.47 -2.97
C GLY A 21 -4.10 -7.86 -1.73
N VAL A 22 -3.79 -9.16 -1.58
CA VAL A 22 -2.94 -9.67 -0.48
C VAL A 22 -1.53 -9.07 -0.53
N LEU A 23 -0.92 -8.95 -1.72
CA LEU A 23 0.41 -8.34 -1.87
C LEU A 23 0.42 -6.86 -1.48
N LEU A 24 -0.58 -6.09 -1.91
CA LEU A 24 -0.71 -4.66 -1.57
C LEU A 24 -0.96 -4.47 -0.06
N ILE A 25 -1.84 -5.26 0.53
CA ILE A 25 -2.09 -5.26 1.98
C ILE A 25 -0.84 -5.70 2.74
N GLY A 26 -0.17 -6.76 2.29
CA GLY A 26 1.08 -7.25 2.87
C GLY A 26 2.17 -6.18 2.88
N TYR A 27 2.34 -5.46 1.78
CA TYR A 27 3.24 -4.32 1.70
C TYR A 27 2.85 -3.21 2.70
N ALA A 28 1.60 -2.80 2.71
CA ALA A 28 1.14 -1.73 3.60
C ALA A 28 1.21 -2.09 5.09
N VAL A 29 1.08 -3.38 5.43
CA VAL A 29 1.18 -3.85 6.82
C VAL A 29 2.63 -4.10 7.24
N THR A 30 3.53 -4.46 6.33
CA THR A 30 4.95 -4.71 6.65
C THR A 30 5.81 -3.47 6.44
N ASP A 31 6.08 -3.02 5.22
CA ASP A 31 6.88 -1.80 4.97
C ASP A 31 6.13 -0.51 5.38
N GLY A 32 4.79 -0.57 5.48
CA GLY A 32 3.99 0.58 5.90
C GLY A 32 4.33 1.10 7.29
N PHE A 33 4.64 0.24 8.27
CA PHE A 33 5.10 0.75 9.55
C PHE A 33 6.51 1.35 9.47
N ASP A 34 7.38 0.88 8.58
CA ASP A 34 8.71 1.45 8.34
C ASP A 34 8.59 2.87 7.76
N LEU A 35 7.68 3.07 6.79
CA LEU A 35 7.37 4.40 6.24
C LEU A 35 6.79 5.33 7.31
N GLY A 36 5.85 4.83 8.11
CA GLY A 36 5.27 5.56 9.23
C GLY A 36 6.30 5.97 10.29
N ILE A 37 7.28 5.10 10.59
CA ILE A 37 8.38 5.38 11.51
C ILE A 37 9.33 6.42 10.93
N GLY A 38 9.69 6.31 9.65
CA GLY A 38 10.46 7.34 8.96
C GLY A 38 9.81 8.71 9.10
N THR A 39 8.51 8.79 8.84
CA THR A 39 7.70 10.02 9.00
C THR A 39 7.65 10.51 10.45
N LEU A 40 7.58 9.62 11.43
CA LEU A 40 7.53 9.97 12.85
C LEU A 40 8.89 10.38 13.44
N LEU A 41 10.01 10.04 12.80
CA LEU A 41 11.36 10.17 13.32
C LEU A 41 11.64 11.54 13.96
N PRO A 42 11.39 12.70 13.30
CA PRO A 42 11.68 14.02 13.90
C PRO A 42 10.72 14.39 15.05
N PHE A 43 9.54 13.78 15.10
CA PHE A 43 8.51 14.15 16.09
C PHE A 43 8.61 13.34 17.39
N VAL A 44 9.01 12.06 17.30
CA VAL A 44 9.11 11.16 18.46
C VAL A 44 10.48 11.16 19.11
N SER A 45 11.53 11.57 18.38
CA SER A 45 12.91 11.56 18.84
C SER A 45 13.54 12.96 18.82
N ARG A 46 14.11 13.39 19.96
CA ARG A 46 14.72 14.73 20.14
C ARG A 46 16.23 14.67 20.29
N THR A 47 16.75 13.59 20.86
CA THR A 47 18.18 13.36 21.05
C THR A 47 18.72 12.34 20.06
N ASP A 48 20.04 12.32 19.85
CA ASP A 48 20.66 11.34 18.94
C ASP A 48 20.42 9.89 19.38
N ILE A 49 20.48 9.62 20.70
CA ILE A 49 20.18 8.29 21.25
C ILE A 49 18.72 7.88 20.96
N GLU A 50 17.76 8.79 21.15
CA GLU A 50 16.36 8.52 20.82
C GLU A 50 16.19 8.21 19.32
N ARG A 51 16.87 8.97 18.43
CA ARG A 51 16.84 8.71 16.97
C ARG A 51 17.44 7.36 16.62
N ARG A 52 18.59 7.02 17.18
CA ARG A 52 19.20 5.69 17.01
C ARG A 52 18.29 4.58 17.54
N THR A 53 17.62 4.78 18.68
CA THR A 53 16.64 3.83 19.20
C THR A 53 15.51 3.60 18.21
N VAL A 54 14.92 4.66 17.66
CA VAL A 54 13.86 4.57 16.64
C VAL A 54 14.35 3.84 15.39
N ILE A 55 15.50 4.23 14.84
CA ILE A 55 16.07 3.64 13.62
C ILE A 55 16.35 2.14 13.82
N ASN A 56 16.88 1.73 14.96
CA ASN A 56 17.19 0.33 15.24
C ASN A 56 15.95 -0.55 15.44
N THR A 57 14.74 0.02 15.60
CA THR A 57 13.51 -0.79 15.63
C THR A 57 13.16 -1.39 14.27
N ILE A 58 13.59 -0.76 13.18
CA ILE A 58 13.30 -1.17 11.80
C ILE A 58 14.57 -1.57 11.03
N GLY A 59 15.73 -1.11 11.43
CA GLY A 59 17.01 -1.35 10.76
C GLY A 59 17.24 -2.80 10.33
N PRO A 60 16.99 -3.81 11.19
CA PRO A 60 17.20 -5.21 10.83
C PRO A 60 16.16 -5.83 9.89
N ILE A 61 15.00 -5.18 9.66
CA ILE A 61 13.84 -5.81 8.99
C ILE A 61 13.36 -5.07 7.75
N TRP A 62 13.67 -3.79 7.56
CA TRP A 62 13.11 -2.96 6.51
C TRP A 62 13.41 -3.49 5.09
N GLU A 63 14.59 -4.10 4.86
CA GLU A 63 14.93 -4.67 3.54
C GLU A 63 13.97 -5.81 3.18
N GLY A 64 13.66 -6.68 4.16
CA GLY A 64 12.70 -7.77 3.97
C GLY A 64 11.27 -7.30 3.77
N ASN A 65 10.88 -6.21 4.45
CA ASN A 65 9.55 -5.63 4.32
C ASN A 65 9.33 -4.97 2.94
N GLN A 66 10.35 -4.32 2.40
CA GLN A 66 10.28 -3.66 1.09
C GLN A 66 10.13 -4.64 -0.08
N VAL A 67 10.52 -5.90 0.09
CA VAL A 67 10.39 -6.94 -0.95
C VAL A 67 8.94 -7.10 -1.42
N TRP A 68 7.95 -6.87 -0.55
CA TRP A 68 6.54 -6.95 -0.92
C TRP A 68 6.14 -5.98 -2.05
N LEU A 69 6.75 -4.78 -2.11
CA LEU A 69 6.53 -3.83 -3.20
C LEU A 69 7.07 -4.36 -4.52
N ILE A 70 8.30 -4.93 -4.50
CA ILE A 70 8.94 -5.48 -5.69
C ILE A 70 8.13 -6.68 -6.19
N LEU A 71 7.67 -7.53 -5.27
CA LEU A 71 6.83 -8.67 -5.60
C LEU A 71 5.49 -8.23 -6.22
N GLY A 72 4.86 -7.19 -5.65
CA GLY A 72 3.63 -6.59 -6.18
C GLY A 72 3.83 -6.04 -7.60
N GLY A 73 4.89 -5.27 -7.84
CA GLY A 73 5.23 -4.76 -9.17
C GLY A 73 5.49 -5.87 -10.19
N GLY A 74 6.24 -6.90 -9.80
CA GLY A 74 6.49 -8.07 -10.65
C GLY A 74 5.24 -8.89 -10.94
N ALA A 75 4.35 -9.04 -9.96
CA ALA A 75 3.08 -9.73 -10.12
C ALA A 75 2.12 -8.96 -11.04
N ILE A 76 2.04 -7.63 -10.93
CA ILE A 76 1.29 -6.78 -11.87
C ILE A 76 1.83 -6.94 -13.29
N PHE A 77 3.15 -6.85 -13.46
CA PHE A 77 3.81 -7.01 -14.77
C PHE A 77 3.46 -8.33 -15.43
N ALA A 78 3.48 -9.41 -14.67
CA ALA A 78 3.29 -10.75 -15.21
C ALA A 78 1.81 -11.12 -15.36
N ALA A 79 0.91 -10.70 -14.43
CA ALA A 79 -0.51 -11.04 -14.49
C ALA A 79 -1.33 -10.09 -15.37
N TRP A 80 -1.02 -8.78 -15.36
CA TRP A 80 -1.70 -7.75 -16.14
C TRP A 80 -0.69 -6.80 -16.81
N PRO A 81 -0.03 -7.21 -17.92
CA PRO A 81 1.02 -6.42 -18.56
C PRO A 81 0.55 -5.02 -18.98
N GLN A 82 -0.70 -4.89 -19.43
CA GLN A 82 -1.27 -3.59 -19.81
C GLN A 82 -1.46 -2.68 -18.61
N LEU A 83 -1.91 -3.21 -17.47
CA LEU A 83 -1.99 -2.45 -16.22
C LEU A 83 -0.61 -1.91 -15.81
N TYR A 84 0.42 -2.77 -15.89
CA TYR A 84 1.79 -2.34 -15.62
C TYR A 84 2.23 -1.22 -16.56
N ALA A 85 2.03 -1.40 -17.87
CA ALA A 85 2.44 -0.43 -18.87
C ALA A 85 1.76 0.94 -18.68
N VAL A 86 0.43 0.97 -18.50
CA VAL A 86 -0.31 2.22 -18.26
C VAL A 86 0.09 2.88 -16.95
N SER A 87 0.16 2.10 -15.86
CA SER A 87 0.45 2.66 -14.54
C SER A 87 1.86 3.23 -14.44
N PHE A 88 2.86 2.51 -14.93
CA PHE A 88 4.26 2.97 -14.86
C PHE A 88 4.56 4.10 -15.85
N SER A 89 3.87 4.16 -16.98
CA SER A 89 3.98 5.29 -17.91
C SER A 89 3.22 6.50 -17.41
N GLY A 90 1.98 6.31 -16.94
CA GLY A 90 1.11 7.41 -16.50
C GLY A 90 1.55 8.03 -15.18
N PHE A 91 1.99 7.22 -14.22
CA PHE A 91 2.51 7.67 -12.93
C PHE A 91 4.05 7.78 -12.91
N TYR A 92 4.69 7.92 -14.09
CA TYR A 92 6.15 7.86 -14.23
C TYR A 92 6.90 8.74 -13.22
N LEU A 93 6.57 10.04 -13.14
CA LEU A 93 7.24 10.96 -12.21
C LEU A 93 6.95 10.64 -10.73
N ALA A 94 5.75 10.17 -10.42
CA ALA A 94 5.39 9.73 -9.08
C ALA A 94 6.17 8.45 -8.69
N MET A 95 6.26 7.48 -9.60
CA MET A 95 7.08 6.28 -9.42
C MET A 95 8.56 6.61 -9.28
N PHE A 96 9.07 7.54 -10.10
CA PHE A 96 10.45 8.01 -10.00
C PHE A 96 10.73 8.64 -8.63
N ALA A 97 9.82 9.45 -8.10
CA ALA A 97 9.95 10.06 -6.78
C ALA A 97 9.97 9.01 -5.65
N ILE A 98 9.14 7.96 -5.73
CA ILE A 98 9.14 6.82 -4.79
C ILE A 98 10.48 6.08 -4.87
N LEU A 99 10.93 5.73 -6.08
CA LEU A 99 12.18 5.00 -6.28
C LEU A 99 13.38 5.80 -5.77
N PHE A 100 13.41 7.11 -6.02
CA PHE A 100 14.45 8.00 -5.50
C PHE A 100 14.47 8.03 -3.96
N ALA A 101 13.29 8.11 -3.32
CA ALA A 101 13.17 8.04 -1.87
C ALA A 101 13.69 6.68 -1.33
N PHE A 102 13.39 5.59 -2.03
CA PHE A 102 13.82 4.25 -1.64
C PHE A 102 15.30 3.98 -1.90
N ILE A 103 15.92 4.58 -2.92
CA ILE A 103 17.36 4.52 -3.13
C ILE A 103 18.10 5.25 -1.99
N LEU A 104 17.58 6.37 -1.54
CA LEU A 104 18.20 7.15 -0.46
C LEU A 104 18.04 6.50 0.93
N ARG A 105 17.00 5.69 1.14
CA ARG A 105 16.67 5.05 2.42
C ARG A 105 17.82 4.17 2.96
N PRO A 106 18.34 3.16 2.23
CA PRO A 106 19.47 2.33 2.67
C PRO A 106 20.74 3.13 2.89
N VAL A 107 20.98 4.13 2.04
CA VAL A 107 22.14 5.03 2.19
C VAL A 107 22.05 5.76 3.53
N ALA A 108 20.87 6.32 3.85
CA ALA A 108 20.64 7.04 5.09
C ALA A 108 20.84 6.15 6.32
N PHE A 109 20.30 4.92 6.33
CA PHE A 109 20.53 3.95 7.41
C PHE A 109 22.02 3.69 7.62
N LYS A 110 22.79 3.46 6.57
CA LYS A 110 24.20 3.07 6.65
C LYS A 110 25.15 4.24 6.94
N PHE A 111 24.85 5.42 6.40
CA PHE A 111 25.79 6.57 6.46
C PHE A 111 25.52 7.55 7.61
N ARG A 112 24.31 7.57 8.17
CA ARG A 112 23.93 8.49 9.26
C ARG A 112 24.94 8.45 10.42
N SER A 113 25.28 7.25 10.88
CA SER A 113 26.14 7.06 12.07
C SER A 113 27.64 7.00 11.75
N LYS A 114 28.05 7.17 10.47
CA LYS A 114 29.49 7.14 10.09
C LYS A 114 30.26 8.36 10.51
N ARG A 115 29.59 9.48 10.81
CA ARG A 115 30.19 10.71 11.31
C ARG A 115 29.46 11.17 12.56
N GLU A 116 30.23 11.76 13.50
CA GLU A 116 29.68 12.29 14.75
C GLU A 116 29.13 13.73 14.60
N ASP A 117 29.39 14.36 13.45
CA ASP A 117 28.93 15.71 13.14
C ASP A 117 27.40 15.82 13.22
N PRO A 118 26.83 16.68 14.08
CA PRO A 118 25.39 16.85 14.23
C PRO A 118 24.69 17.29 12.95
N ALA A 119 25.34 18.12 12.11
CA ALA A 119 24.78 18.58 10.85
C ALA A 119 24.66 17.43 9.83
N TRP A 120 25.67 16.54 9.81
CA TRP A 120 25.64 15.32 9.01
C TRP A 120 24.47 14.41 9.41
N ARG A 121 24.34 14.12 10.69
CA ARG A 121 23.26 13.27 11.23
C ARG A 121 21.88 13.86 10.93
N SER A 122 21.72 15.18 11.12
CA SER A 122 20.45 15.88 10.85
C SER A 122 20.04 15.82 9.38
N ARG A 123 20.98 15.90 8.44
CA ARG A 123 20.68 15.75 6.99
C ARG A 123 20.18 14.36 6.68
N TRP A 124 20.79 13.31 7.21
CA TRP A 124 20.34 11.94 7.01
C TRP A 124 19.00 11.64 7.70
N ASP A 125 18.74 12.27 8.85
CA ASP A 125 17.42 12.20 9.50
C ASP A 125 16.35 12.83 8.63
N ALA A 126 16.63 13.95 7.97
CA ALA A 126 15.71 14.56 7.00
C ALA A 126 15.48 13.66 5.77
N VAL A 127 16.53 12.98 5.29
CA VAL A 127 16.39 11.99 4.20
C VAL A 127 15.50 10.82 4.62
N LEU A 128 15.68 10.27 5.82
CA LEU A 128 14.83 9.19 6.36
C LEU A 128 13.37 9.65 6.52
N PHE A 129 13.17 10.88 6.98
CA PHE A 129 11.85 11.49 7.07
C PHE A 129 11.17 11.59 5.69
N MET A 130 11.86 12.12 4.68
CA MET A 130 11.34 12.22 3.32
C MET A 130 11.10 10.84 2.69
N ALA A 131 11.97 9.87 2.96
CA ALA A 131 11.84 8.50 2.49
C ALA A 131 10.64 7.76 3.11
N GLY A 132 10.17 8.21 4.28
CA GLY A 132 8.91 7.74 4.87
C GLY A 132 7.69 8.52 4.36
N LEU A 133 7.76 9.85 4.40
CA LEU A 133 6.64 10.75 4.11
C LEU A 133 6.18 10.67 2.65
N LEU A 134 7.13 10.79 1.71
CA LEU A 134 6.83 10.93 0.30
C LEU A 134 6.12 9.70 -0.29
N PRO A 135 6.64 8.47 -0.11
CA PRO A 135 5.94 7.28 -0.58
C PRO A 135 4.58 7.09 0.10
N SER A 136 4.45 7.39 1.41
CA SER A 136 3.19 7.29 2.13
C SER A 136 2.07 8.14 1.53
N ILE A 137 2.38 9.34 1.02
CA ILE A 137 1.42 10.21 0.34
C ILE A 137 1.18 9.73 -1.09
N ILE A 138 2.23 9.43 -1.84
CA ILE A 138 2.13 9.12 -3.27
C ILE A 138 1.29 7.86 -3.51
N PHE A 139 1.42 6.82 -2.69
CA PHE A 139 0.60 5.61 -2.82
C PHE A 139 -0.90 5.92 -2.67
N GLY A 140 -1.28 6.74 -1.71
CA GLY A 140 -2.67 7.15 -1.55
C GLY A 140 -3.16 8.03 -2.70
N VAL A 141 -2.34 8.99 -3.16
CA VAL A 141 -2.65 9.82 -4.33
C VAL A 141 -2.87 8.96 -5.57
N ALA A 142 -2.03 7.94 -5.78
CA ALA A 142 -2.19 7.02 -6.89
C ALA A 142 -3.54 6.28 -6.83
N VAL A 143 -3.89 5.73 -5.66
CA VAL A 143 -5.19 5.05 -5.46
C VAL A 143 -6.37 6.00 -5.72
N GLY A 144 -6.31 7.25 -5.24
CA GLY A 144 -7.34 8.26 -5.50
C GLY A 144 -7.52 8.56 -6.99
N ASN A 145 -6.42 8.64 -7.73
CA ASN A 145 -6.47 8.83 -9.19
C ASN A 145 -7.03 7.60 -9.92
N VAL A 146 -6.69 6.40 -9.47
CA VAL A 146 -7.25 5.16 -10.04
C VAL A 146 -8.77 5.10 -9.84
N LEU A 147 -9.29 5.48 -8.66
CA LEU A 147 -10.73 5.54 -8.38
C LEU A 147 -11.46 6.58 -9.25
N GLN A 148 -10.83 7.70 -9.60
CA GLN A 148 -11.39 8.70 -10.49
C GLN A 148 -11.32 8.31 -11.97
N GLY A 149 -10.44 7.38 -12.29
CA GLY A 149 -10.06 7.03 -13.66
C GLY A 149 -8.85 7.84 -14.14
N VAL A 150 -7.92 7.13 -14.73
CA VAL A 150 -6.64 7.65 -15.23
C VAL A 150 -6.81 8.11 -16.67
N PRO A 151 -6.29 9.28 -17.08
CA PRO A 151 -6.46 9.79 -18.43
C PRO A 151 -5.53 9.04 -19.42
N PHE A 152 -6.01 7.95 -19.98
CA PHE A 152 -5.33 7.21 -21.03
C PHE A 152 -6.33 6.69 -22.08
N HIS A 153 -5.85 6.43 -23.28
CA HIS A 153 -6.60 5.68 -24.29
C HIS A 153 -5.72 4.60 -24.91
N ILE A 154 -6.36 3.63 -25.53
CA ILE A 154 -5.73 2.54 -26.26
C ILE A 154 -6.15 2.67 -27.72
N GLY A 155 -5.17 2.79 -28.63
CA GLY A 155 -5.41 2.83 -30.07
C GLY A 155 -5.85 1.47 -30.62
N GLU A 156 -6.34 1.44 -31.86
CA GLU A 156 -6.75 0.20 -32.55
C GLU A 156 -5.59 -0.81 -32.70
N ASP A 157 -4.36 -0.32 -32.74
CA ASP A 157 -3.10 -1.07 -32.75
C ASP A 157 -2.63 -1.52 -31.36
N MET A 158 -3.48 -1.37 -30.34
CA MET A 158 -3.20 -1.67 -28.92
C MET A 158 -2.07 -0.83 -28.31
N GLN A 159 -1.65 0.27 -28.94
CA GLN A 159 -0.74 1.24 -28.33
C GLN A 159 -1.47 2.05 -27.26
N ILE A 160 -0.75 2.29 -26.17
CA ILE A 160 -1.27 3.01 -25.00
C ILE A 160 -0.75 4.45 -25.03
N PHE A 161 -1.67 5.41 -24.93
CA PHE A 161 -1.37 6.83 -24.86
C PHE A 161 -1.85 7.41 -23.54
N TYR A 162 -0.95 8.02 -22.79
CA TYR A 162 -1.27 8.72 -21.55
C TYR A 162 -1.39 10.22 -21.81
N GLU A 163 -2.52 10.80 -21.43
CA GLU A 163 -2.87 12.20 -21.73
C GLU A 163 -2.77 13.13 -20.50
N GLY A 164 -2.49 12.54 -19.33
CA GLY A 164 -2.41 13.27 -18.07
C GLY A 164 -1.08 13.99 -17.85
N THR A 165 -1.08 14.86 -16.86
CA THR A 165 0.12 15.55 -16.38
C THR A 165 0.42 15.15 -14.94
N PHE A 166 1.67 15.28 -14.50
CA PHE A 166 2.06 15.01 -13.12
C PHE A 166 1.27 15.86 -12.11
N LEU A 167 1.08 17.15 -12.40
CA LEU A 167 0.31 18.05 -11.52
C LEU A 167 -1.18 17.70 -11.51
N GLY A 168 -1.72 17.13 -12.58
CA GLY A 168 -3.09 16.62 -12.63
C GLY A 168 -3.36 15.48 -11.65
N LEU A 169 -2.32 14.72 -11.27
CA LEU A 169 -2.43 13.68 -10.25
C LEU A 169 -2.65 14.26 -8.84
N LEU A 170 -2.25 15.51 -8.60
CA LEU A 170 -2.40 16.21 -7.32
C LEU A 170 -3.78 16.88 -7.18
N ASN A 171 -4.82 16.24 -7.68
CA ASN A 171 -6.20 16.71 -7.53
C ASN A 171 -6.69 16.55 -6.08
N PRO A 172 -7.76 17.26 -5.66
CA PRO A 172 -8.23 17.27 -4.27
C PRO A 172 -8.57 15.89 -3.72
N PHE A 173 -9.22 15.02 -4.52
CA PHE A 173 -9.56 13.67 -4.07
C PHE A 173 -8.32 12.78 -3.97
N GLY A 174 -7.41 12.86 -4.93
CA GLY A 174 -6.12 12.18 -4.86
C GLY A 174 -5.33 12.59 -3.61
N LEU A 175 -5.26 13.89 -3.30
CA LEU A 175 -4.60 14.40 -2.10
C LEU A 175 -5.29 13.92 -0.81
N LEU A 176 -6.63 13.87 -0.77
CA LEU A 176 -7.37 13.31 0.34
C LEU A 176 -7.01 11.84 0.58
N CYS A 177 -6.96 11.03 -0.47
CA CYS A 177 -6.51 9.64 -0.39
C CYS A 177 -5.03 9.52 0.05
N GLY A 178 -4.18 10.48 -0.37
CA GLY A 178 -2.80 10.60 0.10
C GLY A 178 -2.72 10.85 1.62
N LEU A 179 -3.58 11.71 2.15
CA LEU A 179 -3.65 11.97 3.58
C LEU A 179 -4.20 10.76 4.38
N VAL A 180 -5.17 10.02 3.83
CA VAL A 180 -5.63 8.74 4.42
C VAL A 180 -4.46 7.77 4.52
N SER A 181 -3.73 7.58 3.43
CA SER A 181 -2.56 6.69 3.39
C SER A 181 -1.50 7.11 4.41
N LEU A 182 -1.14 8.37 4.44
CA LEU A 182 -0.18 8.90 5.41
C LEU A 182 -0.63 8.65 6.85
N ALA A 183 -1.89 8.97 7.18
CA ALA A 183 -2.41 8.83 8.54
C ALA A 183 -2.43 7.36 8.99
N MET A 184 -2.86 6.42 8.13
CA MET A 184 -2.90 5.00 8.47
C MET A 184 -1.50 4.41 8.66
N LEU A 185 -0.52 4.81 7.85
CA LEU A 185 0.85 4.31 7.97
C LEU A 185 1.56 4.91 9.20
N VAL A 186 1.33 6.19 9.51
CA VAL A 186 1.82 6.83 10.76
C VAL A 186 1.22 6.16 12.00
N MET A 187 -0.08 5.86 12.01
CA MET A 187 -0.74 5.07 13.08
C MET A 187 -0.05 3.72 13.27
N HIS A 188 0.21 3.02 12.18
CA HIS A 188 0.82 1.68 12.19
C HIS A 188 2.26 1.72 12.67
N GLY A 189 3.06 2.69 12.19
CA GLY A 189 4.43 2.94 12.65
C GLY A 189 4.50 3.32 14.13
N ALA A 190 3.55 4.13 14.60
CA ALA A 190 3.45 4.49 16.02
C ALA A 190 3.15 3.28 16.91
N SER A 191 2.28 2.37 16.44
CA SER A 191 1.96 1.11 17.14
C SER A 191 3.19 0.21 17.25
N TRP A 192 3.98 0.11 16.18
CA TRP A 192 5.25 -0.61 16.18
C TRP A 192 6.27 0.02 17.14
N LEU A 193 6.44 1.35 17.12
CA LEU A 193 7.36 2.05 18.03
C LEU A 193 6.97 1.84 19.50
N GLN A 194 5.68 1.90 19.83
CA GLN A 194 5.23 1.62 21.20
C GLN A 194 5.51 0.17 21.60
N LEU A 195 5.47 -0.78 20.66
CA LEU A 195 5.80 -2.19 20.90
C LEU A 195 7.29 -2.40 21.13
N LYS A 196 8.13 -1.72 20.33
CA LYS A 196 9.56 -1.96 20.22
C LYS A 196 10.43 -1.05 21.09
N THR A 197 9.87 -0.01 21.70
CA THR A 197 10.61 0.95 22.52
C THR A 197 10.04 1.04 23.94
N SER A 198 10.72 1.81 24.79
CA SER A 198 10.30 2.11 26.15
C SER A 198 10.46 3.61 26.46
N GLY A 199 10.00 4.03 27.63
CA GLY A 199 10.17 5.41 28.11
C GLY A 199 9.52 6.47 27.24
N ILE A 200 10.22 7.59 27.03
CA ILE A 200 9.65 8.81 26.43
C ILE A 200 9.35 8.65 24.93
N VAL A 201 10.14 7.85 24.21
CA VAL A 201 9.91 7.58 22.77
C VAL A 201 8.59 6.83 22.60
N ALA A 202 8.37 5.76 23.36
CA ALA A 202 7.12 5.00 23.32
C ALA A 202 5.91 5.87 23.68
N GLU A 203 6.04 6.78 24.66
CA GLU A 203 4.95 7.67 25.09
C GLU A 203 4.62 8.72 24.02
N ARG A 204 5.64 9.29 23.35
CA ARG A 204 5.41 10.22 22.22
C ARG A 204 4.80 9.47 21.03
N ALA A 205 5.31 8.29 20.68
CA ALA A 205 4.75 7.45 19.62
C ALA A 205 3.28 7.14 19.90
N ARG A 206 2.92 6.78 21.14
CA ARG A 206 1.54 6.55 21.57
C ARG A 206 0.63 7.75 21.28
N ARG A 207 1.05 8.97 21.63
CA ARG A 207 0.25 10.19 21.40
C ARG A 207 0.04 10.47 19.94
N PHE A 208 1.11 10.43 19.13
CA PHE A 208 1.00 10.61 17.69
C PHE A 208 0.17 9.50 17.03
N GLY A 209 0.32 8.25 17.50
CA GLY A 209 -0.45 7.11 16.99
C GLY A 209 -1.95 7.26 17.24
N ILE A 210 -2.38 7.73 18.41
CA ILE A 210 -3.80 7.98 18.70
C ILE A 210 -4.36 9.06 17.77
N VAL A 211 -3.64 10.17 17.60
CA VAL A 211 -4.07 11.25 16.69
C VAL A 211 -4.15 10.75 15.26
N ALA A 212 -3.13 10.03 14.79
CA ALA A 212 -3.09 9.46 13.44
C ALA A 212 -4.23 8.46 13.21
N ALA A 213 -4.55 7.62 14.21
CA ALA A 213 -5.66 6.67 14.13
C ALA A 213 -7.02 7.38 13.98
N ILE A 214 -7.26 8.44 14.78
CA ILE A 214 -8.48 9.25 14.67
C ILE A 214 -8.54 9.94 13.30
N LEU A 215 -7.41 10.52 12.85
CA LEU A 215 -7.34 11.15 11.53
C LEU A 215 -7.61 10.13 10.42
N THR A 216 -7.12 8.89 10.53
CA THR A 216 -7.41 7.83 9.57
C THR A 216 -8.91 7.57 9.47
N VAL A 217 -9.60 7.43 10.62
CA VAL A 217 -11.06 7.21 10.62
C VAL A 217 -11.79 8.38 9.95
N VAL A 218 -11.46 9.61 10.34
CA VAL A 218 -12.14 10.82 9.82
C VAL A 218 -11.88 11.00 8.33
N LEU A 219 -10.62 10.94 7.91
CA LEU A 219 -10.24 11.15 6.51
C LEU A 219 -10.78 10.04 5.61
N TYR A 220 -10.78 8.79 6.08
CA TYR A 220 -11.34 7.67 5.32
C TYR A 220 -12.86 7.77 5.19
N ALA A 221 -13.57 8.16 6.26
CA ALA A 221 -15.00 8.41 6.19
C ALA A 221 -15.33 9.56 5.23
N VAL A 222 -14.58 10.66 5.29
CA VAL A 222 -14.72 11.80 4.35
C VAL A 222 -14.43 11.34 2.91
N ALA A 223 -13.37 10.55 2.70
CA ALA A 223 -13.06 10.01 1.36
C ALA A 223 -14.19 9.13 0.81
N GLY A 224 -14.83 8.31 1.68
CA GLY A 224 -16.01 7.53 1.30
C GLY A 224 -17.21 8.38 0.89
N VAL A 225 -17.50 9.47 1.63
CA VAL A 225 -18.55 10.42 1.29
C VAL A 225 -18.24 11.16 -0.03
N VAL A 226 -17.00 11.61 -0.21
CA VAL A 226 -16.56 12.26 -1.47
C VAL A 226 -16.67 11.28 -2.63
N LEU A 227 -16.27 10.03 -2.44
CA LEU A 227 -16.39 8.97 -3.45
C LEU A 227 -17.85 8.75 -3.86
N ALA A 228 -18.76 8.76 -2.90
CA ALA A 228 -20.18 8.55 -3.15
C ALA A 228 -20.85 9.70 -3.94
N HIS A 229 -20.46 10.95 -3.69
CA HIS A 229 -21.21 12.10 -4.20
C HIS A 229 -20.48 12.89 -5.28
N LEU A 230 -19.15 12.80 -5.36
CA LEU A 230 -18.35 13.67 -6.23
C LEU A 230 -17.48 12.89 -7.24
N VAL A 231 -17.40 11.56 -7.11
CA VAL A 231 -16.61 10.72 -8.01
C VAL A 231 -17.50 9.73 -8.74
N ASN A 232 -17.60 9.89 -10.06
CA ASN A 232 -18.34 8.94 -10.89
C ASN A 232 -17.57 7.61 -10.95
N GLY A 233 -18.31 6.52 -10.80
CA GLY A 233 -17.78 5.18 -11.04
C GLY A 233 -17.98 4.73 -12.49
N TYR A 234 -17.57 3.52 -12.78
CA TYR A 234 -17.59 2.92 -14.11
C TYR A 234 -18.47 1.68 -14.11
N VAL A 235 -19.25 1.51 -15.19
CA VAL A 235 -20.17 0.38 -15.38
C VAL A 235 -19.95 -0.22 -16.75
N ILE A 236 -19.78 -1.55 -16.81
CA ILE A 236 -19.72 -2.30 -18.08
C ILE A 236 -21.15 -2.43 -18.59
N THR A 237 -21.40 -1.95 -19.81
CA THR A 237 -22.73 -1.95 -20.44
C THR A 237 -22.89 -3.01 -21.53
N SER A 238 -21.80 -3.65 -21.97
CA SER A 238 -21.80 -4.78 -22.91
C SER A 238 -21.65 -6.10 -22.17
N ASN A 239 -21.88 -7.20 -22.87
CA ASN A 239 -21.54 -8.53 -22.38
C ASN A 239 -20.01 -8.70 -22.46
N LEU A 240 -19.36 -8.96 -21.30
CA LEU A 240 -17.92 -9.23 -21.21
C LEU A 240 -17.71 -10.67 -20.72
N PRO A 241 -17.22 -11.60 -21.58
CA PRO A 241 -16.93 -12.96 -21.17
C PRO A 241 -15.80 -13.00 -20.12
N THR A 242 -16.01 -13.78 -19.06
CA THR A 242 -15.02 -13.91 -17.96
C THR A 242 -13.84 -14.80 -18.32
N ASP A 243 -14.01 -15.68 -19.31
CA ASP A 243 -13.01 -16.60 -19.88
C ASP A 243 -12.52 -16.21 -21.27
N GLY A 244 -12.98 -15.07 -21.79
CA GLY A 244 -12.69 -14.59 -23.14
C GLY A 244 -11.24 -14.15 -23.35
N VAL A 245 -10.95 -13.74 -24.59
CA VAL A 245 -9.65 -13.18 -24.99
C VAL A 245 -9.38 -11.86 -24.26
N SER A 246 -8.13 -11.65 -23.82
CA SER A 246 -7.71 -10.40 -23.20
C SER A 246 -7.58 -9.29 -24.25
N ASN A 247 -8.68 -8.55 -24.46
CA ASN A 247 -8.73 -7.36 -25.30
C ASN A 247 -9.68 -6.33 -24.67
N PRO A 248 -9.16 -5.25 -24.08
CA PRO A 248 -9.96 -4.24 -23.40
C PRO A 248 -10.88 -3.44 -24.35
N LEU A 249 -10.64 -3.45 -25.67
CA LEU A 249 -11.44 -2.69 -26.64
C LEU A 249 -12.76 -3.39 -27.05
N LEU A 250 -12.99 -4.63 -26.60
CA LEU A 250 -14.18 -5.40 -26.97
C LEU A 250 -15.42 -5.13 -26.10
N LYS A 251 -15.34 -4.18 -25.16
CA LYS A 251 -16.45 -3.83 -24.28
C LYS A 251 -16.86 -2.38 -24.41
N THR A 252 -18.07 -2.08 -23.98
CA THR A 252 -18.53 -0.71 -23.75
C THR A 252 -18.66 -0.44 -22.26
N VAL A 253 -18.27 0.76 -21.86
CA VAL A 253 -18.28 1.21 -20.46
C VAL A 253 -18.89 2.61 -20.42
N SER A 254 -19.76 2.85 -19.45
CA SER A 254 -20.29 4.17 -19.12
C SER A 254 -19.85 4.61 -17.74
N THR A 255 -19.82 5.92 -17.52
CA THR A 255 -19.61 6.51 -16.20
C THR A 255 -20.95 6.82 -15.56
N GLN A 256 -21.10 6.50 -14.28
CA GLN A 256 -22.33 6.69 -13.55
C GLN A 256 -22.03 7.08 -12.09
N ALA A 257 -22.84 7.97 -11.55
CA ALA A 257 -22.81 8.24 -10.11
C ALA A 257 -23.14 6.96 -9.33
N ASP A 258 -22.56 6.82 -8.13
CA ASP A 258 -22.75 5.68 -7.23
C ASP A 258 -22.32 4.30 -7.77
N ALA A 259 -21.73 4.22 -8.97
CA ALA A 259 -21.36 2.92 -9.58
C ALA A 259 -20.33 2.14 -8.71
N TRP A 260 -19.48 2.83 -7.96
CA TRP A 260 -18.53 2.21 -7.02
C TRP A 260 -19.21 1.51 -5.83
N PHE A 261 -20.51 1.72 -5.63
CA PHE A 261 -21.29 1.08 -4.58
C PHE A 261 -22.20 -0.05 -5.11
N ALA A 262 -22.23 -0.28 -6.42
CA ALA A 262 -23.06 -1.32 -7.04
C ALA A 262 -22.75 -2.72 -6.47
N ASN A 263 -21.47 -3.06 -6.25
CA ASN A 263 -21.07 -4.34 -5.67
C ASN A 263 -21.58 -4.52 -4.24
N TYR A 264 -21.61 -3.45 -3.44
CA TYR A 264 -22.15 -3.49 -2.08
C TYR A 264 -23.67 -3.64 -2.07
N ALA A 265 -24.37 -3.07 -3.05
CA ALA A 265 -25.80 -3.27 -3.21
C ALA A 265 -26.13 -4.71 -3.64
N ALA A 266 -25.34 -5.29 -4.55
CA ALA A 266 -25.49 -6.67 -5.01
C ALA A 266 -25.12 -7.69 -3.93
N HIS A 267 -24.09 -7.39 -3.12
CA HIS A 267 -23.55 -8.27 -2.10
C HIS A 267 -23.37 -7.50 -0.76
N PRO A 268 -24.44 -7.37 0.06
CA PRO A 268 -24.41 -6.57 1.28
C PRO A 268 -23.31 -6.95 2.30
N LEU A 269 -22.83 -8.20 2.27
CA LEU A 269 -21.74 -8.66 3.14
C LEU A 269 -20.43 -7.90 2.88
N LEU A 270 -20.24 -7.35 1.68
CA LEU A 270 -19.05 -6.55 1.35
C LEU A 270 -18.93 -5.29 2.21
N TRP A 271 -20.01 -4.77 2.79
CA TRP A 271 -19.96 -3.67 3.74
C TRP A 271 -19.11 -3.96 4.99
N ALA A 272 -18.87 -5.24 5.29
CA ALA A 272 -17.94 -5.63 6.34
C ALA A 272 -16.51 -5.10 6.08
N VAL A 273 -16.09 -4.97 4.82
CA VAL A 273 -14.74 -4.54 4.45
C VAL A 273 -14.48 -3.08 4.84
N PRO A 274 -15.26 -2.08 4.38
CA PRO A 274 -15.09 -0.71 4.83
C PRO A 274 -15.41 -0.54 6.33
N ALA A 275 -16.30 -1.34 6.92
CA ALA A 275 -16.54 -1.32 8.36
C ALA A 275 -15.29 -1.72 9.16
N VAL A 276 -14.54 -2.73 8.70
CA VAL A 276 -13.23 -3.08 9.26
C VAL A 276 -12.21 -1.95 9.04
N GLY A 277 -12.26 -1.28 7.89
CA GLY A 277 -11.44 -0.10 7.59
C GLY A 277 -11.65 1.05 8.57
N LEU A 278 -12.86 1.24 9.07
CA LEU A 278 -13.19 2.25 10.11
C LEU A 278 -12.92 1.74 11.53
N ALA A 279 -13.35 0.52 11.82
CA ALA A 279 -13.25 -0.05 13.17
C ALA A 279 -11.80 -0.35 13.57
N GLY A 280 -10.97 -0.82 12.62
CA GLY A 280 -9.58 -1.17 12.89
C GLY A 280 -8.76 -0.02 13.46
N PRO A 281 -8.68 1.14 12.81
CA PRO A 281 -7.97 2.31 13.34
C PRO A 281 -8.60 2.84 14.65
N LEU A 282 -9.91 2.79 14.79
CA LEU A 282 -10.57 3.19 16.04
C LEU A 282 -10.16 2.29 17.20
N LEU A 283 -10.16 0.97 17.00
CA LEU A 283 -9.68 -0.01 17.97
C LEU A 283 -8.19 0.15 18.24
N ALA A 284 -7.38 0.48 17.22
CA ALA A 284 -5.97 0.78 17.40
C ALA A 284 -5.76 2.00 18.30
N ALA A 285 -6.55 3.07 18.14
CA ALA A 285 -6.52 4.24 19.02
C ALA A 285 -6.82 3.87 20.48
N LEU A 286 -7.86 3.06 20.70
CA LEU A 286 -8.24 2.57 22.04
C LEU A 286 -7.15 1.67 22.66
N CYS A 287 -6.57 0.77 21.86
CA CYS A 287 -5.48 -0.10 22.29
C CYS A 287 -4.19 0.70 22.62
N LEU A 288 -3.86 1.73 21.82
CA LEU A 288 -2.76 2.65 22.11
C LEU A 288 -3.00 3.42 23.42
N ALA A 289 -4.22 3.94 23.60
CA ALA A 289 -4.61 4.61 24.84
C ALA A 289 -4.48 3.69 26.05
N GLY A 290 -4.92 2.43 25.91
CA GLY A 290 -4.80 1.38 26.92
C GLY A 290 -3.40 0.76 27.05
N ARG A 291 -2.38 1.29 26.37
CA ARG A 291 -1.01 0.77 26.39
C ARG A 291 -0.90 -0.71 25.99
N ARG A 292 -1.70 -1.14 25.01
CA ARG A 292 -1.70 -2.48 24.42
C ARG A 292 -1.13 -2.46 23.00
N PRO A 293 0.20 -2.29 22.81
CA PRO A 293 0.78 -2.00 21.50
C PRO A 293 0.64 -3.13 20.49
N LEU A 294 0.70 -4.39 20.92
CA LEU A 294 0.52 -5.51 20.01
C LEU A 294 -0.93 -5.55 19.47
N ALA A 295 -1.92 -5.35 20.34
CA ALA A 295 -3.32 -5.27 19.91
C ALA A 295 -3.54 -4.07 18.99
N ALA A 296 -2.90 -2.93 19.24
CA ALA A 296 -2.96 -1.76 18.37
C ALA A 296 -2.34 -2.04 16.99
N LEU A 297 -1.22 -2.74 16.94
CA LEU A 297 -0.57 -3.13 15.68
C LEU A 297 -1.48 -4.06 14.85
N LEU A 298 -2.08 -5.07 15.49
CA LEU A 298 -2.96 -6.03 14.82
C LEU A 298 -4.26 -5.37 14.35
N THR A 299 -4.94 -4.60 15.21
CA THR A 299 -6.18 -3.90 14.83
C THR A 299 -5.93 -2.82 13.79
N GLY A 300 -4.82 -2.10 13.88
CA GLY A 300 -4.38 -1.14 12.86
C GLY A 300 -4.09 -1.82 11.51
N GLY A 301 -3.40 -2.96 11.52
CA GLY A 301 -3.16 -3.77 10.33
C GLY A 301 -4.45 -4.29 9.68
N LEU A 302 -5.41 -4.75 10.47
CA LEU A 302 -6.75 -5.11 9.97
C LEU A 302 -7.47 -3.90 9.37
N GLY A 303 -7.36 -2.72 9.99
CA GLY A 303 -7.90 -1.48 9.44
C GLY A 303 -7.30 -1.12 8.08
N ILE A 304 -5.97 -1.24 7.95
CA ILE A 304 -5.27 -1.04 6.66
C ILE A 304 -5.79 -2.04 5.61
N ALA A 305 -5.95 -3.31 5.99
CA ALA A 305 -6.50 -4.34 5.10
C ALA A 305 -7.95 -4.01 4.68
N GLY A 306 -8.78 -3.50 5.60
CA GLY A 306 -10.14 -3.03 5.31
C GLY A 306 -10.16 -1.82 4.36
N ILE A 307 -9.29 -0.83 4.57
CA ILE A 307 -9.18 0.36 3.70
C ILE A 307 -8.77 -0.04 2.28
N ILE A 308 -7.70 -0.80 2.13
CA ILE A 308 -7.21 -1.25 0.82
C ILE A 308 -8.22 -2.22 0.17
N GLY A 309 -8.74 -3.17 0.93
CA GLY A 309 -9.74 -4.12 0.45
C GLY A 309 -11.03 -3.46 -0.03
N SER A 310 -11.45 -2.34 0.60
CA SER A 310 -12.64 -1.61 0.14
C SER A 310 -12.45 -0.99 -1.24
N VAL A 311 -11.25 -0.54 -1.59
CA VAL A 311 -10.94 -0.04 -2.94
C VAL A 311 -11.11 -1.17 -3.95
N GLY A 312 -10.55 -2.36 -3.68
CA GLY A 312 -10.72 -3.53 -4.55
C GLY A 312 -12.19 -3.94 -4.67
N ALA A 313 -12.93 -4.01 -3.57
CA ALA A 313 -14.35 -4.36 -3.57
C ALA A 313 -15.22 -3.37 -4.34
N SER A 314 -14.92 -2.05 -4.22
CA SER A 314 -15.62 -1.00 -4.97
C SER A 314 -15.35 -1.10 -6.47
N MET A 315 -14.09 -1.27 -6.85
CA MET A 315 -13.66 -1.22 -8.25
C MET A 315 -13.93 -2.49 -9.03
N PHE A 316 -14.08 -3.65 -8.40
CA PHE A 316 -14.25 -4.92 -9.12
C PHE A 316 -15.41 -4.85 -10.11
N PRO A 317 -15.24 -5.31 -11.37
CA PRO A 317 -14.06 -5.99 -11.94
C PRO A 317 -13.00 -5.07 -12.56
N PHE A 318 -13.12 -3.75 -12.43
CA PHE A 318 -12.12 -2.82 -12.92
C PHE A 318 -10.83 -2.90 -12.08
N ILE A 319 -9.68 -2.79 -12.77
CA ILE A 319 -8.36 -2.68 -12.15
C ILE A 319 -7.68 -1.34 -12.46
N LEU A 320 -8.02 -0.74 -13.62
CA LEU A 320 -7.59 0.61 -13.99
C LEU A 320 -8.60 1.24 -14.93
N PRO A 321 -9.53 2.05 -14.41
CA PRO A 321 -10.47 2.80 -15.24
C PRO A 321 -9.80 3.89 -16.06
N SER A 322 -10.29 4.15 -17.28
CA SER A 322 -9.85 5.25 -18.13
C SER A 322 -10.88 6.38 -18.12
N SER A 323 -10.41 7.60 -17.79
CA SER A 323 -11.25 8.80 -17.86
C SER A 323 -11.33 9.40 -19.25
N SER A 324 -10.32 9.23 -20.10
CA SER A 324 -10.32 9.73 -21.48
C SER A 324 -11.16 8.85 -22.41
N MET A 325 -11.05 7.51 -22.25
CA MET A 325 -11.77 6.54 -23.06
C MET A 325 -12.33 5.43 -22.16
N PRO A 326 -13.54 5.58 -21.57
CA PRO A 326 -14.10 4.60 -20.64
C PRO A 326 -14.09 3.16 -21.16
N ALA A 327 -14.30 2.95 -22.47
CA ALA A 327 -14.22 1.63 -23.11
C ALA A 327 -12.84 0.97 -23.00
N ALA A 328 -11.75 1.76 -22.93
CA ALA A 328 -10.37 1.29 -22.76
C ALA A 328 -10.02 0.94 -21.30
N SER A 329 -10.93 1.12 -20.34
CA SER A 329 -10.71 0.75 -18.95
C SER A 329 -10.27 -0.70 -18.83
N LEU A 330 -9.23 -0.95 -18.02
CA LEU A 330 -8.73 -2.31 -17.82
C LEU A 330 -9.53 -3.03 -16.73
N THR A 331 -9.89 -4.28 -17.01
CA THR A 331 -10.60 -5.15 -16.07
C THR A 331 -9.82 -6.43 -15.79
N VAL A 332 -10.22 -7.15 -14.76
CA VAL A 332 -9.68 -8.46 -14.43
C VAL A 332 -9.83 -9.44 -15.62
N TRP A 333 -10.89 -9.26 -16.44
CA TRP A 333 -11.30 -10.20 -17.46
C TRP A 333 -10.62 -10.00 -18.82
N ASP A 334 -10.26 -8.79 -19.17
CA ASP A 334 -9.87 -8.40 -20.54
C ASP A 334 -8.43 -7.86 -20.68
N SER A 335 -7.66 -7.84 -19.60
CA SER A 335 -6.29 -7.32 -19.62
C SER A 335 -5.27 -8.25 -18.99
N SER A 336 -5.67 -9.49 -18.65
CA SER A 336 -4.79 -10.48 -18.02
C SER A 336 -3.85 -11.15 -19.04
N SER A 337 -2.74 -11.67 -18.54
CA SER A 337 -1.87 -12.59 -19.27
C SER A 337 -2.61 -13.89 -19.64
N SER A 338 -1.94 -14.73 -20.45
CA SER A 338 -2.49 -16.00 -20.90
C SER A 338 -2.80 -16.96 -19.74
N HIS A 339 -3.74 -17.88 -19.98
CA HIS A 339 -4.11 -18.95 -19.04
C HIS A 339 -2.87 -19.70 -18.50
N LEU A 340 -1.97 -20.12 -19.42
CA LEU A 340 -0.75 -20.83 -19.05
C LEU A 340 0.17 -19.97 -18.16
N THR A 341 0.35 -18.71 -18.48
CA THR A 341 1.18 -17.78 -17.69
C THR A 341 0.64 -17.65 -16.26
N LEU A 342 -0.66 -17.38 -16.09
CA LEU A 342 -1.27 -17.27 -14.76
C LEU A 342 -1.15 -18.56 -13.96
N PHE A 343 -1.27 -19.71 -14.61
CA PHE A 343 -1.14 -21.02 -13.98
C PHE A 343 0.30 -21.28 -13.48
N ILE A 344 1.32 -21.04 -14.33
CA ILE A 344 2.74 -21.20 -13.94
C ILE A 344 3.09 -20.27 -12.78
N MET A 345 2.62 -19.03 -12.85
CA MET A 345 2.79 -18.04 -11.76
C MET A 345 2.14 -18.53 -10.46
N LEU A 346 0.94 -19.15 -10.52
CA LEU A 346 0.24 -19.66 -9.35
C LEU A 346 1.04 -20.80 -8.69
N ILE A 347 1.60 -21.74 -9.48
CA ILE A 347 2.47 -22.79 -8.95
C ILE A 347 3.69 -22.17 -8.25
N SER A 348 4.33 -21.20 -8.90
CA SER A 348 5.49 -20.51 -8.31
C SER A 348 5.11 -19.82 -6.99
N ALA A 349 3.97 -19.11 -6.95
CA ALA A 349 3.46 -18.46 -5.74
C ALA A 349 3.17 -19.49 -4.64
N ALA A 350 2.53 -20.61 -4.97
CA ALA A 350 2.20 -21.67 -4.02
C ALA A 350 3.44 -22.33 -3.39
N ILE A 351 4.57 -22.35 -4.08
CA ILE A 351 5.83 -22.88 -3.58
C ILE A 351 6.59 -21.83 -2.76
N PHE A 352 6.78 -20.63 -3.31
CA PHE A 352 7.68 -19.63 -2.71
C PHE A 352 7.02 -18.82 -1.60
N MET A 353 5.71 -18.52 -1.68
CA MET A 353 5.05 -17.70 -0.66
C MET A 353 5.08 -18.35 0.74
N PRO A 354 4.81 -19.65 0.93
CA PRO A 354 4.94 -20.29 2.24
C PRO A 354 6.36 -20.21 2.81
N ILE A 355 7.40 -20.32 1.96
CA ILE A 355 8.80 -20.21 2.36
C ILE A 355 9.08 -18.79 2.87
N ILE A 356 8.66 -17.77 2.10
CA ILE A 356 8.84 -16.34 2.47
C ILE A 356 8.10 -16.03 3.77
N LEU A 357 6.84 -16.45 3.91
CA LEU A 357 6.05 -16.20 5.11
C LEU A 357 6.66 -16.89 6.34
N THR A 358 7.15 -18.12 6.20
CA THR A 358 7.82 -18.86 7.28
C THR A 358 9.11 -18.16 7.70
N TYR A 359 9.96 -17.79 6.75
CA TYR A 359 11.19 -17.07 7.00
C TYR A 359 10.94 -15.71 7.66
N THR A 360 10.02 -14.92 7.12
CA THR A 360 9.66 -13.61 7.67
C THR A 360 9.13 -13.74 9.10
N SER A 361 8.23 -14.71 9.36
CA SER A 361 7.69 -14.98 10.70
C SER A 361 8.79 -15.37 11.69
N TRP A 362 9.76 -16.17 11.23
CA TRP A 362 10.93 -16.52 12.04
C TRP A 362 11.79 -15.31 12.39
N VAL A 363 12.09 -14.43 11.42
CA VAL A 363 12.86 -13.18 11.64
C VAL A 363 12.15 -12.30 12.68
N PHE A 364 10.85 -12.06 12.54
CA PHE A 364 10.07 -11.28 13.52
C PHE A 364 10.07 -11.92 14.92
N THR A 365 10.09 -13.26 15.01
CA THR A 365 10.16 -13.99 16.27
C THR A 365 11.53 -13.84 16.93
N VAL A 366 12.61 -13.95 16.17
CA VAL A 366 13.98 -13.77 16.67
C VAL A 366 14.21 -12.32 17.16
N LEU A 367 13.69 -11.35 16.42
CA LEU A 367 13.84 -9.93 16.70
C LEU A 367 12.72 -9.35 17.59
N ARG A 368 11.99 -10.18 18.35
CA ARG A 368 10.82 -9.74 19.12
C ARG A 368 11.07 -8.81 20.31
N GLY A 369 12.30 -8.67 20.76
CA GLY A 369 12.68 -7.83 21.91
C GLY A 369 12.43 -6.34 21.71
N LYS A 370 12.55 -5.56 22.81
CA LYS A 370 12.58 -4.09 22.75
C LYS A 370 14.01 -3.62 22.47
N VAL A 371 14.13 -2.50 21.78
CA VAL A 371 15.39 -1.80 21.58
C VAL A 371 15.63 -0.90 22.80
N ASP A 372 16.68 -1.17 23.57
CA ASP A 372 17.04 -0.38 24.75
C ASP A 372 18.08 0.67 24.39
N ALA A 373 17.88 1.90 24.90
CA ALA A 373 18.82 2.99 24.76
C ALA A 373 20.18 2.70 25.44
N ASP A 374 20.18 1.91 26.51
CA ASP A 374 21.41 1.55 27.23
C ASP A 374 22.27 0.53 26.46
N ASP A 375 21.63 -0.37 25.70
CA ASP A 375 22.34 -1.29 24.81
C ASP A 375 22.99 -0.55 23.63
N ILE A 376 22.30 0.48 23.10
CA ILE A 376 22.87 1.35 22.07
C ILE A 376 24.09 2.13 22.59
N ARG A 377 24.02 2.66 23.81
CA ARG A 377 25.15 3.36 24.46
C ARG A 377 26.37 2.46 24.66
N LYS A 378 26.14 1.19 25.00
CA LYS A 378 27.19 0.19 25.24
C LYS A 378 27.75 -0.41 23.93
N GLY A 379 27.23 -0.01 22.74
CA GLY A 379 27.68 -0.54 21.46
C GLY A 379 27.33 -2.02 21.24
N LYS A 380 26.42 -2.59 22.02
CA LYS A 380 26.03 -4.00 21.94
C LYS A 380 25.00 -4.20 20.82
N GLY A 381 25.43 -4.88 19.76
CA GLY A 381 24.50 -5.57 18.85
C GLY A 381 23.66 -4.73 17.89
N HIS A 382 23.89 -3.42 17.78
CA HIS A 382 23.07 -2.54 16.92
C HIS A 382 23.89 -1.95 15.77
N ALA A 383 23.47 -2.26 14.53
CA ALA A 383 24.19 -1.90 13.33
C ALA A 383 24.06 -0.42 12.91
N TYR A 384 23.13 0.36 13.52
CA TYR A 384 22.72 1.71 13.06
C TYR A 384 22.83 2.78 14.15
#